data_5467ea1473e3b9a206e45b016eefb8b7
#
_entry.id   5467ea1473e3b9a206e45b016eefb8b7
#
_cell.length_a   1.000
_cell.length_b   1.000
_cell.length_c   1.000
_cell.angle_alpha   90.00
_cell.angle_beta   90.00
_cell.angle_gamma   90.00
#
_symmetry.space_group_name_H-M   'P 1'
#
loop_
_entity.id
_entity.type
_entity.pdbx_description
1 polymer ?
#
loop_
_entity_poly.entity_id
_entity_poly.type
_entity_poly.pdbx_seq_one_letter_code
_entity_poly.pdbx_strand_id
1 'polypeptide(L)'
;MNKTWKSVISAGLATAVAVSAAACSSTSPSPEKKNDAQQATPQEDKQKHTITMIDYRYNAVPPSNGKGIEMINEKFNVDFKPTYAVRSDYDQKLSAIIASGEIPDIIVMEAPDSNFYKWAKQGAFLPLNEYTDKYDTLKLIPENVKKAVTVNGKLYAVQKYLTENYQLTPVIRKDWLDKLGLEVPKNYDELKKVALAFTKNDPDGNGKDDTYGIAMSQNINPHFGMGAYWDFEAWYHKRNDGQYIPGIISNARKEHITWLADLYKEGAITKDFALLNWAQTNKEFYSGKAGIFIGTPRGMNPTFMQGLVEIVPKADIVPIPPFKAPDGSQGFVSSPGYYGMVMLSAKLAKEPAKVKKIMDMINYGRKFLPFEQRNASNTDFDWINGKEGQGYKLVNGNIQREPEEKGLAPFNYLPDNRMWAPNDAANNYSKEYTVPLLQKLAGDLEKMHSETKHYVNPVFSVFSETRAIKDSELYKYLYTEQTKMIFGEKPVSDWDKMVKEWSEKGGEQIIKEVNEALKESGATAPLWK
;
A
#
# COMPACT_ATOMS: atom_id res chain seq x y z
N MET A 1 59.77 -10.88 -18.42
CA MET A 1 60.46 -10.13 -19.50
C MET A 1 60.04 -8.68 -19.35
N ASN A 2 61.06 -7.87 -19.07
CA ASN A 2 61.03 -6.43 -18.85
C ASN A 2 60.53 -5.63 -20.05
N LYS A 3 59.86 -4.46 -19.82
CA LYS A 3 60.40 -3.15 -20.24
C LYS A 3 59.55 -1.99 -19.72
N THR A 4 60.20 -1.23 -18.90
CA THR A 4 60.00 0.17 -18.47
C THR A 4 60.26 1.17 -19.61
N TRP A 5 59.64 2.38 -19.56
CA TRP A 5 60.21 3.68 -19.88
C TRP A 5 59.17 4.78 -19.51
N LYS A 6 59.38 5.61 -18.50
CA LYS A 6 60.15 6.83 -18.26
C LYS A 6 59.57 8.06 -18.98
N SER A 7 59.06 8.92 -18.14
CA SER A 7 58.94 10.36 -18.01
C SER A 7 59.65 11.30 -18.97
N VAL A 8 59.00 12.49 -19.30
CA VAL A 8 59.68 13.79 -19.46
C VAL A 8 58.75 14.91 -18.96
N ILE A 9 59.35 15.75 -18.11
CA ILE A 9 58.88 17.01 -17.54
C ILE A 9 59.30 18.15 -18.53
N SER A 10 58.51 19.21 -18.69
CA SER A 10 59.04 20.56 -18.97
C SER A 10 58.08 21.65 -18.52
N ALA A 11 58.65 22.54 -17.75
CA ALA A 11 58.09 23.76 -17.17
C ALA A 11 58.24 24.95 -18.16
N GLY A 12 57.42 25.95 -17.98
CA GLY A 12 57.60 27.25 -18.68
C GLY A 12 56.77 28.34 -18.02
N LEU A 13 57.44 29.15 -17.21
CA LEU A 13 57.00 30.42 -16.61
C LEU A 13 56.95 31.55 -17.66
N ALA A 14 56.04 32.48 -17.52
CA ALA A 14 56.34 33.93 -17.65
C ALA A 14 55.16 34.82 -17.27
N THR A 15 55.44 35.71 -16.38
CA THR A 15 54.78 36.86 -15.79
C THR A 15 54.62 38.04 -16.77
N ALA A 16 53.56 38.84 -16.59
CA ALA A 16 53.61 40.29 -16.85
C ALA A 16 52.54 41.03 -16.02
N VAL A 17 53.06 41.93 -15.20
CA VAL A 17 52.35 42.94 -14.38
C VAL A 17 52.24 44.23 -15.19
N ALA A 18 51.12 44.94 -15.12
CA ALA A 18 51.07 46.37 -15.42
C ALA A 18 50.06 47.10 -14.53
N VAL A 19 50.58 48.01 -13.75
CA VAL A 19 49.96 48.99 -12.86
C VAL A 19 49.80 50.33 -13.59
N SER A 20 48.69 51.02 -13.37
CA SER A 20 48.62 52.54 -13.33
C SER A 20 47.19 52.90 -12.96
N ALA A 21 46.98 53.47 -11.88
CA ALA A 21 47.19 54.79 -11.30
C ALA A 21 45.95 55.70 -11.47
N ALA A 22 45.58 56.25 -10.37
CA ALA A 22 44.43 57.01 -9.93
C ALA A 22 44.23 58.40 -10.63
N ALA A 23 42.98 58.87 -10.62
CA ALA A 23 42.65 60.26 -10.46
C ALA A 23 41.29 60.42 -9.73
N CYS A 24 41.33 61.19 -8.64
CA CYS A 24 40.19 61.67 -7.88
C CYS A 24 39.52 62.87 -8.57
N SER A 25 38.20 62.94 -8.52
CA SER A 25 37.54 64.25 -8.34
C SER A 25 36.10 64.04 -7.80
N SER A 26 35.76 64.97 -6.97
CA SER A 26 34.71 65.20 -6.02
C SER A 26 33.27 65.37 -6.55
N THR A 27 32.35 65.08 -5.62
CA THR A 27 31.10 65.77 -5.23
C THR A 27 29.74 65.36 -5.79
N SER A 28 28.97 64.99 -4.88
CA SER A 28 27.57 65.30 -4.46
C SER A 28 26.48 64.33 -4.84
N PRO A 29 25.48 64.11 -3.96
CA PRO A 29 24.59 62.94 -3.93
C PRO A 29 23.33 63.14 -4.74
N SER A 30 22.86 62.08 -5.35
CA SER A 30 21.52 61.99 -5.90
C SER A 30 20.97 60.56 -5.80
N PRO A 31 19.68 60.33 -5.85
CA PRO A 31 18.95 59.54 -4.90
C PRO A 31 18.98 58.02 -5.16
N GLU A 32 18.78 57.28 -4.07
CA GLU A 32 18.59 55.83 -4.04
C GLU A 32 17.62 55.32 -5.14
N LYS A 33 18.16 54.61 -6.10
CA LYS A 33 17.35 53.70 -6.90
C LYS A 33 17.14 52.42 -6.05
N LYS A 34 15.89 52.22 -5.62
CA LYS A 34 15.43 50.91 -5.15
C LYS A 34 15.78 49.89 -6.23
N ASN A 35 16.66 48.95 -5.90
CA ASN A 35 16.82 47.72 -6.65
C ASN A 35 15.51 46.93 -6.47
N ASP A 36 14.63 47.00 -7.43
CA ASP A 36 13.64 45.97 -7.68
C ASP A 36 14.42 44.71 -8.01
N ALA A 37 14.55 43.84 -7.03
CA ALA A 37 14.91 42.46 -7.27
C ALA A 37 13.80 41.86 -8.15
N GLN A 38 14.00 41.89 -9.45
CA GLN A 38 13.22 41.08 -10.37
C GLN A 38 13.33 39.62 -9.88
N GLN A 39 12.27 39.12 -9.27
CA GLN A 39 12.06 37.69 -9.11
C GLN A 39 12.16 37.08 -10.51
N ALA A 40 13.29 36.43 -10.78
CA ALA A 40 13.46 35.63 -11.98
C ALA A 40 12.34 34.60 -12.01
N THR A 41 11.40 34.77 -12.90
CA THR A 41 10.43 33.74 -13.29
C THR A 41 11.24 32.47 -13.60
N PRO A 42 10.94 31.32 -13.02
CA PRO A 42 11.68 30.09 -13.34
C PRO A 42 11.57 29.84 -14.84
N GLN A 43 12.70 29.85 -15.51
CA GLN A 43 12.80 29.57 -16.94
C GLN A 43 12.34 28.12 -17.13
N GLU A 44 11.25 27.92 -17.84
CA GLU A 44 10.69 26.60 -18.10
C GLU A 44 11.73 25.75 -18.84
N ASP A 45 12.10 24.62 -18.26
CA ASP A 45 13.07 23.69 -18.86
C ASP A 45 12.47 23.08 -20.13
N LYS A 46 12.93 23.53 -21.28
CA LYS A 46 12.50 23.06 -22.61
C LYS A 46 13.16 21.74 -23.01
N GLN A 47 14.14 21.25 -22.24
CA GLN A 47 14.81 19.98 -22.52
C GLN A 47 13.87 18.81 -22.30
N LYS A 48 13.84 17.89 -23.26
CA LYS A 48 13.14 16.62 -23.13
C LYS A 48 14.04 15.63 -22.39
N HIS A 49 13.59 15.16 -21.21
CA HIS A 49 14.32 14.19 -20.39
C HIS A 49 13.80 12.78 -20.61
N THR A 50 14.70 11.81 -20.78
CA THR A 50 14.34 10.39 -20.67
C THR A 50 14.21 10.01 -19.20
N ILE A 51 13.05 9.49 -18.79
CA ILE A 51 12.74 9.08 -17.43
C ILE A 51 12.41 7.58 -17.42
N THR A 52 13.17 6.82 -16.66
CA THR A 52 12.97 5.38 -16.50
C THR A 52 12.29 5.06 -15.18
N MET A 53 11.42 4.06 -15.16
CA MET A 53 10.72 3.60 -13.96
C MET A 53 10.68 2.08 -13.89
N ILE A 54 10.72 1.53 -12.68
CA ILE A 54 10.33 0.15 -12.38
C ILE A 54 9.19 0.16 -11.34
N ASP A 55 8.12 -0.58 -11.65
CA ASP A 55 6.94 -0.74 -10.80
C ASP A 55 6.38 -2.17 -10.91
N TYR A 56 5.49 -2.55 -10.02
CA TYR A 56 4.84 -3.88 -10.01
C TYR A 56 3.35 -3.79 -10.34
N ARG A 57 2.79 -4.93 -10.77
CA ARG A 57 1.35 -5.11 -10.98
C ARG A 57 0.89 -6.43 -10.39
N TYR A 58 -0.29 -6.43 -9.77
CA TYR A 58 -0.92 -7.64 -9.23
C TYR A 58 -1.63 -8.47 -10.29
N ASN A 59 -2.11 -7.79 -11.32
CA ASN A 59 -2.88 -8.39 -12.41
C ASN A 59 -2.11 -8.21 -13.73
N ALA A 60 -2.78 -7.68 -14.72
CA ALA A 60 -2.20 -7.44 -16.03
C ALA A 60 -1.14 -6.32 -16.02
N VAL A 61 -0.17 -6.47 -16.89
CA VAL A 61 0.89 -5.49 -17.10
C VAL A 61 0.51 -4.63 -18.31
N PRO A 62 0.46 -3.29 -18.17
CA PRO A 62 0.19 -2.42 -19.31
C PRO A 62 1.35 -2.46 -20.34
N PRO A 63 1.07 -2.24 -21.63
CA PRO A 63 2.11 -2.23 -22.66
C PRO A 63 3.11 -1.10 -22.45
N SER A 64 4.37 -1.32 -22.81
CA SER A 64 5.47 -0.33 -22.63
C SER A 64 5.38 0.88 -23.58
N ASN A 65 4.44 0.88 -24.53
CA ASN A 65 4.24 1.93 -25.54
C ASN A 65 2.76 2.30 -25.73
N GLY A 66 1.98 2.23 -24.65
CA GLY A 66 0.55 2.54 -24.69
C GLY A 66 0.27 4.04 -24.89
N LYS A 67 -0.97 4.34 -25.31
CA LYS A 67 -1.44 5.73 -25.56
C LYS A 67 -1.29 6.62 -24.32
N GLY A 68 -1.48 6.07 -23.12
CA GLY A 68 -1.28 6.79 -21.86
C GLY A 68 0.16 7.29 -21.68
N ILE A 69 1.18 6.56 -22.19
CA ILE A 69 2.58 7.04 -22.17
C ILE A 69 2.77 8.22 -23.14
N GLU A 70 2.17 8.15 -24.34
CA GLU A 70 2.25 9.27 -25.29
C GLU A 70 1.65 10.56 -24.68
N MET A 71 0.51 10.44 -24.00
CA MET A 71 -0.14 11.56 -23.32
C MET A 71 0.74 12.12 -22.17
N ILE A 72 1.43 11.26 -21.42
CA ILE A 72 2.39 11.68 -20.38
C ILE A 72 3.59 12.41 -21.03
N ASN A 73 4.14 11.84 -22.10
CA ASN A 73 5.28 12.42 -22.82
C ASN A 73 4.98 13.82 -23.35
N GLU A 74 3.78 14.02 -23.90
CA GLU A 74 3.31 15.31 -24.38
C GLU A 74 3.13 16.32 -23.24
N LYS A 75 2.38 15.94 -22.17
CA LYS A 75 2.04 16.85 -21.07
C LYS A 75 3.26 17.33 -20.29
N PHE A 76 4.20 16.43 -20.00
CA PHE A 76 5.36 16.73 -19.15
C PHE A 76 6.64 17.01 -19.94
N ASN A 77 6.61 16.96 -21.27
CA ASN A 77 7.77 17.07 -22.15
C ASN A 77 8.90 16.11 -21.72
N VAL A 78 8.61 14.82 -21.74
CA VAL A 78 9.52 13.73 -21.34
C VAL A 78 9.48 12.56 -22.33
N ASP A 79 10.49 11.70 -22.27
CA ASP A 79 10.52 10.38 -22.90
C ASP A 79 10.43 9.33 -21.79
N PHE A 80 9.20 9.00 -21.39
CA PHE A 80 8.93 8.14 -20.23
C PHE A 80 8.97 6.67 -20.63
N LYS A 81 9.79 5.89 -19.92
CA LYS A 81 10.06 4.46 -20.17
C LYS A 81 9.81 3.62 -18.92
N PRO A 82 8.56 3.34 -18.58
CA PRO A 82 8.23 2.48 -17.46
C PRO A 82 8.49 1.01 -17.80
N THR A 83 8.94 0.25 -16.82
CA THR A 83 9.06 -1.21 -16.82
C THR A 83 8.22 -1.77 -15.68
N TYR A 84 7.48 -2.82 -15.96
CA TYR A 84 6.64 -3.50 -14.97
C TYR A 84 7.06 -4.95 -14.78
N ALA A 85 6.80 -5.46 -13.59
CA ALA A 85 6.87 -6.90 -13.30
C ALA A 85 5.60 -7.33 -12.55
N VAL A 86 5.23 -8.60 -12.67
CA VAL A 86 4.20 -9.18 -11.80
C VAL A 86 4.71 -9.19 -10.36
N ARG A 87 3.80 -8.96 -9.41
CA ARG A 87 4.17 -8.76 -7.99
C ARG A 87 4.98 -9.92 -7.41
N SER A 88 4.66 -11.16 -7.79
CA SER A 88 5.38 -12.36 -7.34
C SER A 88 6.88 -12.34 -7.63
N ASP A 89 7.30 -11.72 -8.73
CA ASP A 89 8.68 -11.74 -9.22
C ASP A 89 9.42 -10.42 -8.95
N TYR A 90 8.66 -9.41 -8.48
CA TYR A 90 9.15 -8.04 -8.40
C TYR A 90 10.33 -7.87 -7.46
N ASP A 91 10.26 -8.41 -6.24
CA ASP A 91 11.28 -8.20 -5.20
C ASP A 91 12.64 -8.81 -5.61
N GLN A 92 12.62 -9.97 -6.27
CA GLN A 92 13.82 -10.58 -6.81
C GLN A 92 14.41 -9.75 -7.96
N LYS A 93 13.57 -9.29 -8.88
CA LYS A 93 13.96 -8.45 -10.02
C LYS A 93 14.54 -7.12 -9.53
N LEU A 94 13.87 -6.46 -8.59
CA LEU A 94 14.33 -5.19 -8.02
C LEU A 94 15.68 -5.35 -7.32
N SER A 95 15.84 -6.40 -6.51
CA SER A 95 17.11 -6.69 -5.83
C SER A 95 18.27 -6.88 -6.83
N ALA A 96 18.04 -7.58 -7.94
CA ALA A 96 19.04 -7.75 -9.00
C ALA A 96 19.40 -6.41 -9.69
N ILE A 97 18.41 -5.56 -9.96
CA ILE A 97 18.61 -4.23 -10.54
C ILE A 97 19.43 -3.33 -9.60
N ILE A 98 19.09 -3.29 -8.31
CA ILE A 98 19.84 -2.49 -7.34
C ILE A 98 21.30 -3.00 -7.23
N ALA A 99 21.49 -4.33 -7.23
CA ALA A 99 22.83 -4.94 -7.16
C ALA A 99 23.69 -4.68 -8.41
N SER A 100 23.08 -4.54 -9.59
CA SER A 100 23.80 -4.21 -10.83
C SER A 100 24.27 -2.76 -10.90
N GLY A 101 23.69 -1.87 -10.07
CA GLY A 101 23.94 -0.42 -10.13
C GLY A 101 23.20 0.31 -11.25
N GLU A 102 22.48 -0.39 -12.13
CA GLU A 102 21.67 0.20 -13.21
C GLU A 102 20.27 0.58 -12.72
N ILE A 103 20.24 1.36 -11.64
CA ILE A 103 19.01 1.74 -10.95
C ILE A 103 18.18 2.69 -11.83
N PRO A 104 16.90 2.41 -12.14
CA PRO A 104 16.01 3.35 -12.83
C PRO A 104 15.85 4.66 -12.07
N ASP A 105 15.39 5.71 -12.77
CA ASP A 105 15.14 7.02 -12.14
C ASP A 105 14.10 6.94 -11.03
N ILE A 106 13.04 6.17 -11.27
CA ILE A 106 11.93 5.97 -10.35
C ILE A 106 11.84 4.50 -9.96
N ILE A 107 11.76 4.23 -8.67
CA ILE A 107 11.57 2.92 -8.08
C ILE A 107 10.29 2.95 -7.27
N VAL A 108 9.43 1.93 -7.44
CA VAL A 108 8.21 1.78 -6.63
C VAL A 108 8.34 0.55 -5.75
N MET A 109 8.05 0.68 -4.46
CA MET A 109 7.97 -0.47 -3.52
C MET A 109 6.62 -0.47 -2.82
N GLU A 110 6.22 -1.62 -2.30
CA GLU A 110 4.95 -1.81 -1.62
C GLU A 110 4.95 -1.23 -0.21
N ALA A 111 6.04 -1.43 0.51
CA ALA A 111 6.24 -0.98 1.88
C ALA A 111 7.73 -0.77 2.16
N PRO A 112 8.11 -0.03 3.21
CA PRO A 112 9.48 0.09 3.67
C PRO A 112 9.91 -1.20 4.39
N ASP A 113 10.48 -2.13 3.64
CA ASP A 113 11.04 -3.38 4.13
C ASP A 113 12.55 -3.30 4.45
N SER A 114 13.14 -4.42 4.83
CA SER A 114 14.57 -4.53 5.11
C SER A 114 15.46 -4.07 3.95
N ASN A 115 15.04 -4.32 2.70
CA ASN A 115 15.76 -3.90 1.52
C ASN A 115 15.73 -2.38 1.36
N PHE A 116 14.56 -1.75 1.56
CA PHE A 116 14.46 -0.30 1.54
C PHE A 116 15.45 0.35 2.52
N TYR A 117 15.46 -0.06 3.79
CA TYR A 117 16.37 0.53 4.79
C TYR A 117 17.84 0.27 4.47
N LYS A 118 18.17 -0.93 4.01
CA LYS A 118 19.52 -1.29 3.56
C LYS A 118 19.98 -0.40 2.40
N TRP A 119 19.18 -0.29 1.35
CA TRP A 119 19.51 0.49 0.16
C TRP A 119 19.57 1.99 0.45
N ALA A 120 18.68 2.52 1.28
CA ALA A 120 18.72 3.92 1.73
C ALA A 120 20.02 4.23 2.49
N LYS A 121 20.44 3.35 3.43
CA LYS A 121 21.72 3.47 4.14
C LYS A 121 22.93 3.38 3.20
N GLN A 122 22.84 2.60 2.12
CA GLN A 122 23.86 2.46 1.09
C GLN A 122 23.89 3.62 0.08
N GLY A 123 22.96 4.57 0.17
CA GLY A 123 22.90 5.73 -0.72
C GLY A 123 22.32 5.45 -2.10
N ALA A 124 21.48 4.42 -2.26
CA ALA A 124 20.81 4.13 -3.52
C ALA A 124 19.75 5.16 -3.93
N PHE A 125 19.19 5.89 -2.96
CA PHE A 125 18.06 6.79 -3.16
C PHE A 125 18.41 8.25 -2.93
N LEU A 126 17.75 9.15 -3.64
CA LEU A 126 17.83 10.58 -3.48
C LEU A 126 17.02 11.02 -2.23
N PRO A 127 17.61 11.81 -1.31
CA PRO A 127 16.83 12.44 -0.23
C PRO A 127 15.80 13.43 -0.78
N LEU A 128 14.57 13.36 -0.26
CA LEU A 128 13.43 14.15 -0.78
C LEU A 128 12.99 15.28 0.17
N ASN A 129 13.70 15.52 1.27
CA ASN A 129 13.33 16.55 2.26
C ASN A 129 13.05 17.92 1.64
N GLU A 130 13.89 18.36 0.69
CA GLU A 130 13.76 19.67 0.06
C GLU A 130 12.58 19.80 -0.93
N TYR A 131 11.94 18.66 -1.29
CA TYR A 131 10.84 18.63 -2.25
C TYR A 131 9.47 18.62 -1.57
N THR A 132 9.37 18.09 -0.35
CA THR A 132 8.08 17.89 0.33
C THR A 132 7.30 19.18 0.54
N ASP A 133 8.00 20.28 0.81
CA ASP A 133 7.38 21.58 1.04
C ASP A 133 7.13 22.40 -0.24
N LYS A 134 7.60 21.90 -1.38
CA LYS A 134 7.43 22.58 -2.68
C LYS A 134 6.14 22.14 -3.41
N TYR A 135 5.52 21.02 -2.99
CA TYR A 135 4.35 20.43 -3.66
C TYR A 135 3.19 20.26 -2.70
N ASP A 136 2.05 20.84 -3.03
CA ASP A 136 0.89 20.86 -2.13
C ASP A 136 0.38 19.49 -1.76
N THR A 137 0.42 18.52 -2.69
CA THR A 137 -0.01 17.14 -2.37
C THR A 137 0.97 16.39 -1.47
N LEU A 138 2.25 16.81 -1.39
CA LEU A 138 3.24 16.21 -0.51
C LEU A 138 3.17 16.77 0.90
N LYS A 139 2.76 18.02 1.06
CA LYS A 139 2.46 18.64 2.38
C LYS A 139 1.36 17.91 3.12
N LEU A 140 0.44 17.25 2.40
CA LEU A 140 -0.67 16.49 2.99
C LEU A 140 -0.22 15.19 3.67
N ILE A 141 0.99 14.70 3.42
CA ILE A 141 1.49 13.46 4.02
C ILE A 141 1.73 13.70 5.52
N PRO A 142 1.05 12.98 6.43
CA PRO A 142 1.23 13.15 7.87
C PRO A 142 2.66 12.83 8.31
N GLU A 143 3.14 13.50 9.38
CA GLU A 143 4.50 13.32 9.87
C GLU A 143 4.79 11.89 10.37
N ASN A 144 3.82 11.23 10.98
CA ASN A 144 3.94 9.82 11.36
C ASN A 144 4.12 8.90 10.15
N VAL A 145 3.50 9.22 9.01
CA VAL A 145 3.66 8.50 7.75
C VAL A 145 5.06 8.73 7.18
N LYS A 146 5.54 9.98 7.15
CA LYS A 146 6.90 10.31 6.70
C LYS A 146 7.98 9.60 7.51
N LYS A 147 7.79 9.44 8.83
CA LYS A 147 8.74 8.74 9.71
C LYS A 147 9.07 7.34 9.23
N ALA A 148 8.11 6.58 8.71
CA ALA A 148 8.31 5.22 8.22
C ALA A 148 9.34 5.10 7.08
N VAL A 149 9.58 6.18 6.33
CA VAL A 149 10.52 6.21 5.20
C VAL A 149 11.66 7.20 5.40
N THR A 150 11.85 7.64 6.64
CA THR A 150 12.96 8.52 7.05
C THR A 150 14.08 7.68 7.66
N VAL A 151 15.28 7.78 7.09
CA VAL A 151 16.48 7.08 7.56
C VAL A 151 17.57 8.11 7.84
N ASN A 152 18.11 8.14 9.07
CA ASN A 152 19.12 9.12 9.48
C ASN A 152 18.71 10.58 9.19
N GLY A 153 17.46 10.95 9.46
CA GLY A 153 16.91 12.28 9.23
C GLY A 153 16.63 12.66 7.77
N LYS A 154 16.83 11.73 6.82
CA LYS A 154 16.59 11.93 5.40
C LYS A 154 15.36 11.16 4.95
N LEU A 155 14.40 11.85 4.34
CA LEU A 155 13.21 11.27 3.73
C LEU A 155 13.58 10.68 2.36
N TYR A 156 13.32 9.39 2.14
CA TYR A 156 13.75 8.71 0.92
C TYR A 156 12.60 8.25 0.00
N ALA A 157 11.36 8.43 0.42
CA ALA A 157 10.22 8.04 -0.41
C ALA A 157 9.02 8.98 -0.24
N VAL A 158 8.16 9.00 -1.27
CA VAL A 158 6.81 9.57 -1.25
C VAL A 158 5.83 8.40 -1.14
N GLN A 159 5.06 8.35 -0.05
CA GLN A 159 4.06 7.31 0.14
C GLN A 159 2.82 7.57 -0.72
N LYS A 160 2.24 6.48 -1.25
CA LYS A 160 0.97 6.50 -1.99
C LYS A 160 -0.20 6.37 -1.01
N TYR A 161 -1.21 7.18 -1.15
CA TYR A 161 -2.39 7.19 -0.27
C TYR A 161 -3.09 5.83 -0.19
N LEU A 162 -3.44 5.45 1.01
CA LEU A 162 -4.44 4.43 1.33
C LEU A 162 -5.36 4.99 2.43
N THR A 163 -6.60 4.60 2.41
CA THR A 163 -7.55 4.92 3.48
C THR A 163 -7.05 4.40 4.84
N GLU A 164 -7.14 5.22 5.88
CA GLU A 164 -6.76 4.79 7.23
C GLU A 164 -7.74 3.76 7.79
N ASN A 165 -9.04 3.99 7.64
CA ASN A 165 -10.08 3.25 8.33
C ASN A 165 -10.81 2.26 7.43
N TYR A 166 -10.88 2.48 6.12
CA TYR A 166 -11.56 1.59 5.19
C TYR A 166 -10.72 0.35 4.86
N GLN A 167 -10.62 -0.53 5.86
CA GLN A 167 -9.81 -1.74 5.80
C GLN A 167 -10.59 -2.97 5.32
N LEU A 168 -9.87 -4.06 5.12
CA LEU A 168 -10.48 -5.35 4.79
C LEU A 168 -11.38 -5.79 5.94
N THR A 169 -12.60 -6.15 5.62
CA THR A 169 -13.65 -6.50 6.57
C THR A 169 -14.35 -7.77 6.10
N PRO A 170 -14.64 -8.71 6.97
CA PRO A 170 -15.42 -9.88 6.58
C PRO A 170 -16.80 -9.51 6.06
N VAL A 171 -17.18 -10.16 4.97
CA VAL A 171 -18.49 -10.03 4.33
C VAL A 171 -19.12 -11.41 4.18
N ILE A 172 -20.45 -11.48 4.23
CA ILE A 172 -21.20 -12.72 4.25
C ILE A 172 -22.37 -12.72 3.28
N ARG A 173 -22.65 -13.83 2.65
CA ARG A 173 -23.81 -14.08 1.80
C ARG A 173 -25.09 -14.01 2.65
N LYS A 174 -25.78 -12.88 2.59
CA LYS A 174 -27.05 -12.66 3.33
C LYS A 174 -28.16 -13.55 2.78
N ASP A 175 -28.21 -13.74 1.46
CA ASP A 175 -29.15 -14.65 0.83
C ASP A 175 -29.01 -16.10 1.29
N TRP A 176 -27.80 -16.56 1.62
CA TRP A 176 -27.57 -17.88 2.21
C TRP A 176 -28.03 -17.95 3.68
N LEU A 177 -27.77 -16.88 4.45
CA LEU A 177 -28.27 -16.78 5.81
C LEU A 177 -29.80 -16.87 5.84
N ASP A 178 -30.48 -16.08 4.98
CA ASP A 178 -31.94 -16.04 4.90
C ASP A 178 -32.54 -17.40 4.53
N LYS A 179 -31.93 -18.09 3.55
CA LYS A 179 -32.38 -19.42 3.14
C LYS A 179 -32.28 -20.46 4.25
N LEU A 180 -31.23 -20.37 5.08
CA LEU A 180 -31.02 -21.30 6.20
C LEU A 180 -31.64 -20.84 7.51
N GLY A 181 -32.31 -19.66 7.54
CA GLY A 181 -32.91 -19.12 8.76
C GLY A 181 -31.87 -18.70 9.81
N LEU A 182 -30.69 -18.22 9.36
CA LEU A 182 -29.57 -17.80 10.20
C LEU A 182 -29.44 -16.28 10.24
N GLU A 183 -28.89 -15.76 11.34
CA GLU A 183 -28.55 -14.34 11.51
C GLU A 183 -27.08 -14.07 11.20
N VAL A 184 -26.74 -12.78 10.95
CA VAL A 184 -25.35 -12.34 10.87
C VAL A 184 -24.65 -12.62 12.19
N PRO A 185 -23.51 -13.35 12.19
CA PRO A 185 -22.84 -13.75 13.41
C PRO A 185 -22.27 -12.59 14.20
N LYS A 186 -22.33 -12.65 15.54
CA LYS A 186 -21.89 -11.61 16.49
C LYS A 186 -20.65 -12.00 17.30
N ASN A 187 -20.18 -13.24 17.15
CA ASN A 187 -19.00 -13.79 17.81
C ASN A 187 -18.43 -14.97 17.02
N TYR A 188 -17.26 -15.47 17.42
CA TYR A 188 -16.57 -16.57 16.73
C TYR A 188 -17.33 -17.90 16.78
N ASP A 189 -18.10 -18.18 17.85
CA ASP A 189 -18.90 -19.41 17.96
C ASP A 189 -20.08 -19.39 16.98
N GLU A 190 -20.74 -18.25 16.85
CA GLU A 190 -21.80 -18.07 15.86
C GLU A 190 -21.25 -18.11 14.43
N LEU A 191 -20.08 -17.47 14.17
CA LEU A 191 -19.42 -17.52 12.89
C LEU A 191 -19.04 -18.95 12.49
N LYS A 192 -18.54 -19.75 13.45
CA LYS A 192 -18.27 -21.19 13.23
C LYS A 192 -19.54 -21.95 12.86
N LYS A 193 -20.64 -21.74 13.60
CA LYS A 193 -21.94 -22.38 13.29
C LYS A 193 -22.42 -22.03 11.89
N VAL A 194 -22.33 -20.75 11.50
CA VAL A 194 -22.72 -20.28 10.16
C VAL A 194 -21.83 -20.91 9.08
N ALA A 195 -20.51 -20.90 9.28
CA ALA A 195 -19.56 -21.49 8.32
C ALA A 195 -19.83 -22.99 8.10
N LEU A 196 -20.10 -23.73 9.18
CA LEU A 196 -20.47 -25.16 9.10
C LEU A 196 -21.82 -25.37 8.43
N ALA A 197 -22.81 -24.51 8.68
CA ALA A 197 -24.10 -24.57 8.01
C ALA A 197 -23.99 -24.31 6.50
N PHE A 198 -23.18 -23.36 6.09
CA PHE A 198 -22.88 -23.10 4.68
C PHE A 198 -22.15 -24.26 4.00
N THR A 199 -21.42 -25.06 4.77
CA THR A 199 -20.70 -26.23 4.26
C THR A 199 -21.60 -27.46 4.11
N LYS A 200 -22.60 -27.64 5.03
CA LYS A 200 -23.33 -28.92 5.18
C LYS A 200 -24.78 -28.85 4.72
N ASN A 201 -25.37 -27.68 4.52
CA ASN A 201 -26.82 -27.52 4.36
C ASN A 201 -27.25 -26.95 2.99
N ASP A 202 -26.45 -27.14 1.95
CA ASP A 202 -26.78 -26.73 0.58
C ASP A 202 -27.37 -25.31 0.49
N PRO A 203 -26.62 -24.25 0.85
CA PRO A 203 -27.14 -22.89 0.92
C PRO A 203 -27.49 -22.31 -0.46
N ASP A 204 -26.90 -22.78 -1.54
CA ASP A 204 -27.22 -22.37 -2.91
C ASP A 204 -28.44 -23.15 -3.49
N GLY A 205 -28.75 -24.34 -2.94
CA GLY A 205 -29.94 -25.12 -3.28
C GLY A 205 -29.83 -25.88 -4.58
N ASN A 206 -28.62 -26.22 -4.96
CA ASN A 206 -28.37 -26.97 -6.17
C ASN A 206 -28.41 -28.50 -5.99
N GLY A 207 -28.61 -28.97 -4.75
CA GLY A 207 -28.67 -30.40 -4.38
C GLY A 207 -27.32 -31.09 -4.36
N LYS A 208 -26.21 -30.34 -4.32
CA LYS A 208 -24.84 -30.87 -4.30
C LYS A 208 -24.11 -30.41 -3.03
N ASP A 209 -23.11 -31.19 -2.64
CA ASP A 209 -22.21 -30.87 -1.55
C ASP A 209 -20.95 -30.18 -2.09
N ASP A 210 -21.12 -28.97 -2.66
CA ASP A 210 -20.06 -28.23 -3.37
C ASP A 210 -19.86 -26.78 -2.86
N THR A 211 -20.54 -26.44 -1.76
CA THR A 211 -20.35 -25.15 -1.07
C THR A 211 -19.57 -25.32 0.25
N TYR A 212 -18.96 -24.22 0.71
CA TYR A 212 -18.29 -24.20 2.02
C TYR A 212 -18.35 -22.81 2.68
N GLY A 213 -17.94 -22.74 3.96
CA GLY A 213 -18.11 -21.54 4.77
C GLY A 213 -17.28 -20.36 4.31
N ILE A 214 -15.95 -20.48 4.33
CA ILE A 214 -15.04 -19.32 4.27
C ILE A 214 -14.02 -19.47 3.14
N ALA A 215 -14.03 -18.52 2.20
CA ALA A 215 -12.96 -18.38 1.21
C ALA A 215 -11.71 -17.78 1.88
N MET A 216 -10.61 -18.49 1.80
CA MET A 216 -9.37 -18.17 2.48
C MET A 216 -8.18 -18.44 1.58
N SER A 217 -7.09 -17.70 1.75
CA SER A 217 -5.79 -17.97 1.12
C SER A 217 -4.65 -17.74 2.10
N GLN A 218 -3.43 -17.91 1.61
CA GLN A 218 -2.23 -17.69 2.40
C GLN A 218 -2.21 -16.32 3.09
N ASN A 219 -2.63 -15.26 2.38
CA ASN A 219 -2.61 -13.88 2.87
C ASN A 219 -4.00 -13.35 3.22
N ILE A 220 -5.04 -14.17 3.07
CA ILE A 220 -6.41 -13.79 3.37
C ILE A 220 -6.94 -14.74 4.41
N ASN A 221 -7.03 -14.23 5.59
CA ASN A 221 -7.59 -14.94 6.72
C ASN A 221 -8.85 -14.21 7.17
N PRO A 222 -9.93 -14.92 7.54
CA PRO A 222 -11.19 -14.30 7.95
C PRO A 222 -11.10 -13.52 9.26
N HIS A 223 -9.97 -13.53 9.94
CA HIS A 223 -9.71 -12.72 11.13
C HIS A 223 -9.34 -11.28 10.82
N PHE A 224 -9.08 -10.93 9.55
CA PHE A 224 -9.01 -9.54 9.17
C PHE A 224 -10.34 -8.86 9.48
N GLY A 225 -10.29 -7.84 10.35
CA GLY A 225 -11.43 -7.02 10.66
C GLY A 225 -12.45 -7.61 11.63
N MET A 226 -12.22 -8.75 12.28
CA MET A 226 -13.10 -9.22 13.38
C MET A 226 -12.90 -8.43 14.68
N GLY A 227 -11.87 -7.61 14.76
CA GLY A 227 -11.56 -6.73 15.88
C GLY A 227 -10.06 -6.64 16.16
N ALA A 228 -9.63 -5.51 16.73
CA ALA A 228 -8.22 -5.25 17.03
C ALA A 228 -7.60 -6.29 17.98
N TYR A 229 -8.40 -6.86 18.88
CA TYR A 229 -7.97 -7.90 19.80
C TYR A 229 -7.44 -9.16 19.09
N TRP A 230 -8.03 -9.55 17.96
CA TRP A 230 -7.63 -10.76 17.23
C TRP A 230 -6.73 -10.48 16.03
N ASP A 231 -6.47 -9.21 15.74
CA ASP A 231 -5.62 -8.84 14.62
C ASP A 231 -4.17 -9.29 14.87
N PHE A 232 -3.63 -10.08 13.94
CA PHE A 232 -2.30 -10.67 14.12
C PHE A 232 -1.17 -9.69 13.79
N GLU A 233 -1.44 -8.60 13.07
CA GLU A 233 -0.46 -7.55 12.76
C GLU A 233 -0.46 -6.43 13.80
N ALA A 234 -1.54 -6.30 14.58
CA ALA A 234 -1.65 -5.27 15.59
C ALA A 234 -0.77 -5.57 16.81
N TRP A 235 -0.09 -4.56 17.30
CA TRP A 235 0.57 -4.58 18.60
C TRP A 235 -0.43 -4.13 19.68
N TYR A 236 -1.43 -4.95 19.89
CA TYR A 236 -2.54 -4.71 20.80
C TYR A 236 -2.29 -5.28 22.19
N HIS A 237 -1.75 -6.48 22.25
CA HIS A 237 -1.54 -7.23 23.48
C HIS A 237 -0.28 -6.80 24.21
N LYS A 238 -0.28 -7.00 25.54
CA LYS A 238 0.86 -6.78 26.42
C LYS A 238 1.25 -8.03 27.18
N ARG A 239 2.53 -8.18 27.43
CA ARG A 239 3.07 -9.13 28.40
C ARG A 239 2.79 -8.65 29.84
N ASN A 240 3.07 -9.54 30.83
CA ASN A 240 2.93 -9.22 32.24
C ASN A 240 3.83 -8.05 32.71
N ASP A 241 4.94 -7.82 32.03
CA ASP A 241 5.87 -6.69 32.26
C ASP A 241 5.39 -5.36 31.62
N GLY A 242 4.22 -5.38 30.97
CA GLY A 242 3.62 -4.22 30.31
C GLY A 242 4.11 -3.96 28.88
N GLN A 243 5.05 -4.73 28.37
CA GLN A 243 5.55 -4.58 27.02
C GLN A 243 4.50 -5.03 25.97
N TYR A 244 4.33 -4.23 24.92
CA TYR A 244 3.54 -4.62 23.76
C TYR A 244 4.19 -5.75 23.01
N ILE A 245 3.38 -6.66 22.49
CA ILE A 245 3.79 -7.77 21.63
C ILE A 245 3.00 -7.77 20.33
N PRO A 246 3.56 -8.30 19.23
CA PRO A 246 2.80 -8.45 17.99
C PRO A 246 1.68 -9.48 18.15
N GLY A 247 0.52 -9.19 17.56
CA GLY A 247 -0.66 -10.04 17.64
C GLY A 247 -0.42 -11.49 17.22
N ILE A 248 0.46 -11.69 16.24
CA ILE A 248 0.78 -13.01 15.67
C ILE A 248 1.31 -14.05 16.70
N ILE A 249 1.84 -13.60 17.83
CA ILE A 249 2.30 -14.48 18.93
C ILE A 249 1.40 -14.43 20.17
N SER A 250 0.29 -13.70 20.12
CA SER A 250 -0.63 -13.53 21.26
C SER A 250 -1.45 -14.79 21.55
N ASN A 251 -2.01 -14.87 22.76
CA ASN A 251 -2.97 -15.93 23.12
C ASN A 251 -4.23 -15.84 22.26
N ALA A 252 -4.69 -14.64 21.91
CA ALA A 252 -5.83 -14.46 21.00
C ALA A 252 -5.56 -15.09 19.62
N ARG A 253 -4.32 -15.02 19.14
CA ARG A 253 -3.92 -15.72 17.91
C ARG A 253 -3.90 -17.23 18.07
N LYS A 254 -3.42 -17.76 19.22
CA LYS A 254 -3.44 -19.19 19.52
C LYS A 254 -4.87 -19.76 19.48
N GLU A 255 -5.82 -19.07 20.13
CA GLU A 255 -7.24 -19.42 20.10
C GLU A 255 -7.78 -19.41 18.66
N HIS A 256 -7.41 -18.41 17.90
CA HIS A 256 -7.85 -18.28 16.52
C HIS A 256 -7.28 -19.37 15.60
N ILE A 257 -6.01 -19.77 15.78
CA ILE A 257 -5.42 -20.91 15.05
C ILE A 257 -6.15 -22.22 15.40
N THR A 258 -6.55 -22.40 16.66
CA THR A 258 -7.37 -23.56 17.08
C THR A 258 -8.73 -23.56 16.38
N TRP A 259 -9.37 -22.39 16.33
CA TRP A 259 -10.65 -22.21 15.64
C TRP A 259 -10.55 -22.50 14.14
N LEU A 260 -9.48 -22.06 13.48
CA LEU A 260 -9.22 -22.34 12.06
C LEU A 260 -8.93 -23.83 11.82
N ALA A 261 -8.18 -24.48 12.69
CA ALA A 261 -7.90 -25.91 12.60
C ALA A 261 -9.18 -26.75 12.69
N ASP A 262 -10.11 -26.39 13.57
CA ASP A 262 -11.41 -27.02 13.68
C ASP A 262 -12.23 -26.85 12.40
N LEU A 263 -12.30 -25.66 11.83
CA LEU A 263 -13.01 -25.39 10.58
C LEU A 263 -12.38 -26.10 9.38
N TYR A 264 -11.05 -26.18 9.33
CA TYR A 264 -10.34 -26.90 8.29
C TYR A 264 -10.66 -28.40 8.32
N LYS A 265 -10.64 -28.99 9.49
CA LYS A 265 -10.99 -30.42 9.73
C LYS A 265 -12.41 -30.73 9.25
N GLU A 266 -13.35 -29.80 9.42
CA GLU A 266 -14.74 -29.92 9.00
C GLU A 266 -14.99 -29.55 7.52
N GLY A 267 -13.95 -29.14 6.79
CA GLY A 267 -14.06 -28.71 5.38
C GLY A 267 -14.72 -27.35 5.18
N ALA A 268 -14.84 -26.53 6.23
CA ALA A 268 -15.56 -25.25 6.19
C ALA A 268 -14.71 -24.06 5.74
N ILE A 269 -13.45 -24.27 5.44
CA ILE A 269 -12.56 -23.27 4.81
C ILE A 269 -11.91 -23.85 3.56
N THR A 270 -11.43 -22.99 2.67
CA THR A 270 -10.77 -23.39 1.43
C THR A 270 -9.70 -24.46 1.69
N LYS A 271 -9.82 -25.61 1.03
CA LYS A 271 -8.95 -26.77 1.29
C LYS A 271 -7.48 -26.48 1.01
N ASP A 272 -7.19 -25.84 -0.10
CA ASP A 272 -5.83 -25.56 -0.56
C ASP A 272 -5.42 -24.10 -0.28
N PHE A 273 -5.94 -23.50 0.80
CA PHE A 273 -5.77 -22.08 1.09
C PHE A 273 -4.30 -21.61 1.10
N ALA A 274 -3.37 -22.46 1.54
CA ALA A 274 -1.95 -22.13 1.58
C ALA A 274 -1.29 -21.97 0.20
N LEU A 275 -1.95 -22.44 -0.87
CA LEU A 275 -1.47 -22.37 -2.24
C LEU A 275 -2.17 -21.28 -3.08
N LEU A 276 -3.29 -20.75 -2.59
CA LEU A 276 -4.09 -19.77 -3.33
C LEU A 276 -3.52 -18.37 -3.17
N ASN A 277 -3.53 -17.64 -4.29
CA ASN A 277 -3.29 -16.21 -4.30
C ASN A 277 -4.60 -15.41 -4.21
N TRP A 278 -4.49 -14.08 -4.11
CA TRP A 278 -5.64 -13.17 -4.05
C TRP A 278 -6.68 -13.41 -5.16
N ALA A 279 -6.25 -13.49 -6.41
CA ALA A 279 -7.15 -13.64 -7.54
C ALA A 279 -7.91 -14.99 -7.52
N GLN A 280 -7.23 -16.05 -7.09
CA GLN A 280 -7.84 -17.37 -6.96
C GLN A 280 -8.86 -17.41 -5.82
N THR A 281 -8.56 -16.82 -4.68
CA THR A 281 -9.48 -16.75 -3.53
C THR A 281 -10.73 -15.91 -3.86
N ASN A 282 -10.58 -14.80 -4.59
CA ASN A 282 -11.74 -14.05 -5.10
C ASN A 282 -12.66 -14.94 -5.93
N LYS A 283 -12.11 -15.80 -6.80
CA LYS A 283 -12.93 -16.73 -7.59
C LYS A 283 -13.75 -17.70 -6.75
N GLU A 284 -13.22 -18.18 -5.64
CA GLU A 284 -13.94 -19.09 -4.74
C GLU A 284 -15.24 -18.45 -4.20
N PHE A 285 -15.17 -17.19 -3.78
CA PHE A 285 -16.34 -16.46 -3.30
C PHE A 285 -17.28 -16.02 -4.43
N TYR A 286 -16.74 -15.35 -5.45
CA TYR A 286 -17.56 -14.75 -6.50
C TYR A 286 -18.11 -15.79 -7.53
N SER A 287 -17.60 -17.02 -7.52
CA SER A 287 -18.22 -18.14 -8.26
C SER A 287 -19.36 -18.83 -7.49
N GLY A 288 -19.69 -18.32 -6.29
CA GLY A 288 -20.79 -18.85 -5.48
C GLY A 288 -20.46 -20.09 -4.66
N LYS A 289 -19.16 -20.46 -4.49
CA LYS A 289 -18.76 -21.64 -3.72
C LYS A 289 -18.62 -21.39 -2.22
N ALA A 290 -18.23 -20.17 -1.82
CA ALA A 290 -18.03 -19.82 -0.43
C ALA A 290 -19.01 -18.76 0.03
N GLY A 291 -19.43 -18.82 1.29
CA GLY A 291 -20.41 -17.90 1.86
C GLY A 291 -19.82 -16.72 2.61
N ILE A 292 -18.56 -16.79 3.01
CA ILE A 292 -17.86 -15.72 3.76
C ILE A 292 -16.53 -15.41 3.06
N PHE A 293 -16.26 -14.13 2.92
CA PHE A 293 -15.02 -13.60 2.33
C PHE A 293 -14.66 -12.27 2.99
N ILE A 294 -13.88 -11.44 2.33
CA ILE A 294 -13.57 -10.09 2.77
C ILE A 294 -13.97 -9.05 1.72
N GLY A 295 -14.37 -7.88 2.18
CA GLY A 295 -14.67 -6.71 1.39
C GLY A 295 -13.99 -5.45 1.94
N THR A 296 -13.99 -4.40 1.15
CA THR A 296 -13.52 -3.09 1.56
C THR A 296 -14.25 -2.05 0.70
N PRO A 297 -14.55 -0.85 1.20
CA PRO A 297 -15.14 0.20 0.36
C PRO A 297 -14.34 0.45 -0.91
N ARG A 298 -13.02 0.28 -0.82
CA ARG A 298 -12.09 0.42 -1.94
C ARG A 298 -11.53 -0.95 -2.35
N GLY A 299 -11.48 -1.22 -3.66
CA GLY A 299 -10.69 -2.33 -4.21
C GLY A 299 -11.44 -3.64 -4.40
N MET A 300 -12.75 -3.71 -4.17
CA MET A 300 -13.57 -4.82 -4.66
C MET A 300 -13.67 -4.77 -6.19
N ASN A 301 -13.60 -5.94 -6.84
CA ASN A 301 -13.55 -6.04 -8.30
C ASN A 301 -14.96 -6.05 -8.91
N PRO A 302 -15.34 -5.02 -9.71
CA PRO A 302 -16.67 -4.98 -10.33
C PRO A 302 -16.93 -6.15 -11.28
N THR A 303 -15.92 -6.65 -12.00
CA THR A 303 -16.08 -7.77 -12.93
C THR A 303 -16.42 -9.06 -12.19
N PHE A 304 -15.77 -9.32 -11.07
CA PHE A 304 -16.08 -10.50 -10.25
C PHE A 304 -17.47 -10.40 -9.63
N MET A 305 -17.85 -9.22 -9.12
CA MET A 305 -19.18 -9.00 -8.57
C MET A 305 -20.27 -9.14 -9.64
N GLN A 306 -20.03 -8.61 -10.85
CA GLN A 306 -20.93 -8.78 -11.98
C GLN A 306 -21.10 -10.27 -12.33
N GLY A 307 -20.00 -11.04 -12.36
CA GLY A 307 -20.05 -12.49 -12.56
C GLY A 307 -20.89 -13.23 -11.52
N LEU A 308 -20.78 -12.84 -10.24
CA LEU A 308 -21.65 -13.41 -9.20
C LEU A 308 -23.13 -13.09 -9.44
N VAL A 309 -23.46 -11.84 -9.78
CA VAL A 309 -24.86 -11.44 -10.07
C VAL A 309 -25.43 -12.16 -11.28
N GLU A 310 -24.61 -12.46 -12.30
CA GLU A 310 -25.03 -13.23 -13.48
C GLU A 310 -25.41 -14.67 -13.16
N ILE A 311 -24.65 -15.35 -12.28
CA ILE A 311 -24.95 -16.73 -11.87
C ILE A 311 -25.97 -16.80 -10.72
N VAL A 312 -26.03 -15.78 -9.87
CA VAL A 312 -26.94 -15.67 -8.72
C VAL A 312 -27.61 -14.28 -8.73
N PRO A 313 -28.66 -14.06 -9.55
CA PRO A 313 -29.31 -12.73 -9.68
C PRO A 313 -29.89 -12.16 -8.38
N LYS A 314 -30.14 -12.98 -7.38
CA LYS A 314 -30.63 -12.59 -6.05
C LYS A 314 -29.55 -12.59 -4.97
N ALA A 315 -28.28 -12.65 -5.35
CA ALA A 315 -27.19 -12.57 -4.39
C ALA A 315 -27.32 -11.29 -3.55
N ASP A 316 -27.22 -11.44 -2.25
CA ASP A 316 -27.12 -10.34 -1.29
C ASP A 316 -25.92 -10.58 -0.37
N ILE A 317 -25.16 -9.51 -0.13
CA ILE A 317 -23.93 -9.57 0.67
C ILE A 317 -23.98 -8.42 1.67
N VAL A 318 -23.61 -8.71 2.92
CA VAL A 318 -23.54 -7.70 3.99
C VAL A 318 -22.20 -7.83 4.73
N PRO A 319 -21.68 -6.75 5.33
CA PRO A 319 -20.52 -6.83 6.19
C PRO A 319 -20.85 -7.52 7.52
N ILE A 320 -19.83 -8.16 8.13
CA ILE A 320 -19.88 -8.66 9.49
C ILE A 320 -19.27 -7.60 10.41
N PRO A 321 -20.01 -7.06 11.40
CA PRO A 321 -19.47 -6.09 12.35
C PRO A 321 -18.33 -6.69 13.20
N PRO A 322 -17.41 -5.84 13.72
CA PRO A 322 -16.35 -6.35 14.60
C PRO A 322 -16.95 -6.93 15.88
N PHE A 323 -16.40 -8.05 16.31
CA PHE A 323 -16.88 -8.73 17.51
C PHE A 323 -16.48 -8.00 18.78
N LYS A 324 -17.29 -8.11 19.82
CA LYS A 324 -16.92 -7.66 21.15
C LYS A 324 -15.90 -8.64 21.74
N ALA A 325 -14.72 -8.13 22.05
CA ALA A 325 -13.62 -8.93 22.58
C ALA A 325 -13.77 -9.24 24.08
N PRO A 326 -13.02 -10.25 24.59
CA PRO A 326 -13.02 -10.61 26.02
C PRO A 326 -12.63 -9.47 26.96
N ASP A 327 -11.80 -8.53 26.52
CA ASP A 327 -11.40 -7.33 27.26
C ASP A 327 -12.43 -6.18 27.15
N GLY A 328 -13.55 -6.42 26.47
CA GLY A 328 -14.63 -5.47 26.24
C GLY A 328 -14.41 -4.52 25.07
N SER A 329 -13.26 -4.56 24.40
CA SER A 329 -13.00 -3.75 23.22
C SER A 329 -13.84 -4.22 22.03
N GLN A 330 -14.18 -3.27 21.13
CA GLN A 330 -14.88 -3.55 19.87
C GLN A 330 -14.49 -2.49 18.85
N GLY A 331 -13.95 -2.90 17.72
CA GLY A 331 -13.53 -1.99 16.67
C GLY A 331 -12.47 -2.58 15.75
N PHE A 332 -12.23 -1.92 14.64
CA PHE A 332 -11.27 -2.33 13.62
C PHE A 332 -9.85 -1.85 13.93
N VAL A 333 -8.88 -2.31 13.15
CA VAL A 333 -7.51 -1.75 13.14
C VAL A 333 -7.41 -0.76 11.98
N SER A 334 -6.80 0.41 12.23
CA SER A 334 -6.45 1.36 11.17
C SER A 334 -5.23 0.88 10.39
N SER A 335 -5.15 1.25 9.12
CA SER A 335 -3.91 1.14 8.35
C SER A 335 -2.93 2.27 8.70
N PRO A 336 -1.70 2.21 8.20
CA PRO A 336 -0.76 3.33 8.33
C PRO A 336 -1.13 4.55 7.45
N GLY A 337 -2.24 4.53 6.70
CA GLY A 337 -2.67 5.62 5.81
C GLY A 337 -1.95 5.63 4.45
N TYR A 338 -1.15 4.62 4.16
CA TYR A 338 -0.47 4.47 2.87
C TYR A 338 -0.29 3.00 2.50
N TYR A 339 -0.16 2.75 1.20
CA TYR A 339 0.20 1.47 0.63
C TYR A 339 0.94 1.67 -0.69
N GLY A 340 2.22 1.34 -0.70
CA GLY A 340 3.14 1.66 -1.78
C GLY A 340 3.87 2.99 -1.56
N MET A 341 5.04 3.10 -2.15
CA MET A 341 5.91 4.27 -2.06
C MET A 341 6.78 4.42 -3.29
N VAL A 342 7.14 5.65 -3.59
CA VAL A 342 7.96 6.03 -4.75
C VAL A 342 9.29 6.58 -4.26
N MET A 343 10.40 5.99 -4.69
CA MET A 343 11.76 6.46 -4.46
C MET A 343 12.36 6.98 -5.76
N LEU A 344 13.29 7.91 -5.63
CA LEU A 344 14.10 8.41 -6.74
C LEU A 344 15.55 7.92 -6.59
N SER A 345 16.18 7.56 -7.71
CA SER A 345 17.57 7.12 -7.73
C SER A 345 18.52 8.23 -7.30
N ALA A 346 19.53 7.93 -6.50
CA ALA A 346 20.55 8.87 -6.05
C ALA A 346 21.32 9.54 -7.21
N LYS A 347 21.42 8.88 -8.38
CA LYS A 347 22.05 9.47 -9.58
C LYS A 347 21.42 10.78 -10.02
N LEU A 348 20.13 10.99 -9.69
CA LEU A 348 19.38 12.20 -10.04
C LEU A 348 19.82 13.45 -9.25
N ALA A 349 20.66 13.32 -8.24
CA ALA A 349 21.19 14.47 -7.50
C ALA A 349 21.89 15.51 -8.40
N LYS A 350 22.38 15.07 -9.56
CA LYS A 350 23.04 15.95 -10.56
C LYS A 350 22.10 16.42 -11.67
N GLU A 351 20.81 16.04 -11.63
CA GLU A 351 19.82 16.30 -12.67
C GLU A 351 18.56 17.00 -12.10
N PRO A 352 18.67 18.18 -11.46
CA PRO A 352 17.54 18.80 -10.74
C PRO A 352 16.34 19.11 -11.63
N ALA A 353 16.55 19.43 -12.91
CA ALA A 353 15.49 19.65 -13.88
C ALA A 353 14.68 18.36 -14.14
N LYS A 354 15.36 17.24 -14.25
CA LYS A 354 14.72 15.91 -14.40
C LYS A 354 13.96 15.52 -13.13
N VAL A 355 14.55 15.76 -11.94
CA VAL A 355 13.85 15.56 -10.67
C VAL A 355 12.56 16.36 -10.62
N LYS A 356 12.60 17.64 -11.05
CA LYS A 356 11.40 18.48 -11.10
C LYS A 356 10.30 17.86 -11.96
N LYS A 357 10.63 17.37 -13.17
CA LYS A 357 9.66 16.69 -14.05
C LYS A 357 9.04 15.46 -13.39
N ILE A 358 9.85 14.65 -12.71
CA ILE A 358 9.36 13.47 -11.97
C ILE A 358 8.42 13.89 -10.83
N MET A 359 8.81 14.90 -10.06
CA MET A 359 7.98 15.39 -8.96
C MET A 359 6.68 16.03 -9.44
N ASP A 360 6.70 16.72 -10.58
CA ASP A 360 5.49 17.26 -11.23
C ASP A 360 4.53 16.12 -11.63
N MET A 361 5.04 15.01 -12.18
CA MET A 361 4.25 13.82 -12.51
C MET A 361 3.62 13.19 -11.26
N ILE A 362 4.41 13.04 -10.18
CA ILE A 362 3.94 12.50 -8.90
C ILE A 362 2.85 13.41 -8.32
N ASN A 363 3.13 14.71 -8.21
CA ASN A 363 2.19 15.69 -7.66
C ASN A 363 0.87 15.72 -8.44
N TYR A 364 0.94 15.62 -9.76
CA TYR A 364 -0.24 15.64 -10.63
C TYR A 364 -1.17 14.44 -10.38
N GLY A 365 -0.60 13.24 -10.32
CA GLY A 365 -1.38 12.02 -10.11
C GLY A 365 -2.00 11.90 -8.71
N ARG A 366 -1.50 12.67 -7.74
CA ARG A 366 -1.97 12.71 -6.34
C ARG A 366 -3.06 13.74 -6.08
N LYS A 367 -3.29 14.65 -7.01
CA LYS A 367 -4.25 15.74 -6.85
C LYS A 367 -5.65 15.18 -6.59
N PHE A 368 -6.23 15.52 -5.44
CA PHE A 368 -7.57 15.08 -5.10
C PHE A 368 -8.62 15.82 -5.92
N LEU A 369 -9.54 15.06 -6.47
CA LEU A 369 -10.73 15.57 -7.14
C LEU A 369 -11.98 15.09 -6.37
N PRO A 370 -12.83 15.99 -5.86
CA PRO A 370 -14.12 15.62 -5.29
C PRO A 370 -14.95 14.79 -6.26
N PHE A 371 -15.82 13.92 -5.75
CA PHE A 371 -16.60 13.00 -6.58
C PHE A 371 -17.35 13.72 -7.71
N GLU A 372 -17.94 14.87 -7.42
CA GLU A 372 -18.73 15.69 -8.35
C GLU A 372 -17.91 16.24 -9.53
N GLN A 373 -16.57 16.28 -9.37
CA GLN A 373 -15.63 16.69 -10.42
C GLN A 373 -15.04 15.51 -11.22
N ARG A 374 -15.42 14.27 -10.89
CA ARG A 374 -14.92 13.08 -11.55
C ARG A 374 -15.73 12.73 -12.80
N ASN A 375 -15.69 13.62 -13.78
CA ASN A 375 -16.39 13.49 -15.07
C ASN A 375 -15.61 14.17 -16.20
N ALA A 376 -16.04 13.99 -17.45
CA ALA A 376 -15.37 14.47 -18.63
C ALA A 376 -15.27 16.00 -18.76
N SER A 377 -16.10 16.78 -18.04
CA SER A 377 -16.01 18.24 -18.03
C SER A 377 -14.81 18.76 -17.22
N ASN A 378 -14.23 17.92 -16.33
CA ASN A 378 -13.00 18.20 -15.63
C ASN A 378 -11.81 17.71 -16.48
N THR A 379 -11.03 18.65 -17.03
CA THR A 379 -9.93 18.34 -17.94
C THR A 379 -8.83 17.47 -17.34
N ASP A 380 -8.55 17.61 -16.02
CA ASP A 380 -7.55 16.79 -15.34
C ASP A 380 -8.07 15.36 -15.17
N PHE A 381 -9.35 15.19 -14.81
CA PHE A 381 -9.98 13.89 -14.70
C PHE A 381 -10.07 13.18 -16.04
N ASP A 382 -10.52 13.87 -17.08
CA ASP A 382 -10.63 13.32 -18.42
C ASP A 382 -9.27 12.89 -18.96
N TRP A 383 -8.25 13.73 -18.79
CA TRP A 383 -6.90 13.43 -19.23
C TRP A 383 -6.29 12.23 -18.52
N ILE A 384 -6.36 12.17 -17.16
CA ILE A 384 -5.74 11.10 -16.38
C ILE A 384 -6.34 9.74 -16.69
N ASN A 385 -7.63 9.70 -17.06
CA ASN A 385 -8.36 8.49 -17.41
C ASN A 385 -8.33 8.16 -18.92
N GLY A 386 -7.56 8.89 -19.74
CA GLY A 386 -7.34 8.58 -21.17
C GLY A 386 -8.43 9.06 -22.10
N LYS A 387 -9.23 10.05 -21.68
CA LYS A 387 -10.36 10.67 -22.38
C LYS A 387 -11.60 9.78 -22.49
N GLU A 388 -12.77 10.40 -22.33
CA GLU A 388 -14.05 9.72 -22.51
C GLU A 388 -14.18 9.14 -23.92
N GLY A 389 -14.72 7.94 -24.03
CA GLY A 389 -14.86 7.19 -25.28
C GLY A 389 -13.57 6.51 -25.78
N GLN A 390 -12.43 6.72 -25.11
CA GLN A 390 -11.14 6.09 -25.42
C GLN A 390 -10.61 5.27 -24.22
N GLY A 391 -10.21 5.93 -23.15
CA GLY A 391 -9.67 5.30 -21.95
C GLY A 391 -10.73 4.92 -20.93
N TYR A 392 -11.92 5.48 -21.03
CA TYR A 392 -13.08 5.15 -20.21
C TYR A 392 -14.39 5.53 -20.88
N LYS A 393 -15.49 5.02 -20.31
CA LYS A 393 -16.85 5.45 -20.61
C LYS A 393 -17.63 5.67 -19.32
N LEU A 394 -18.72 6.41 -19.39
CA LEU A 394 -19.66 6.56 -18.29
C LEU A 394 -20.78 5.53 -18.39
N VAL A 395 -21.01 4.80 -17.31
CA VAL A 395 -22.11 3.84 -17.15
C VAL A 395 -22.93 4.28 -15.93
N ASN A 396 -24.18 4.66 -16.14
CA ASN A 396 -25.04 5.22 -15.10
C ASN A 396 -24.42 6.42 -14.36
N GLY A 397 -23.66 7.25 -15.08
CA GLY A 397 -22.94 8.39 -14.50
C GLY A 397 -21.60 8.05 -13.84
N ASN A 398 -21.23 6.78 -13.71
CA ASN A 398 -20.00 6.33 -13.11
C ASN A 398 -18.95 5.95 -14.16
N ILE A 399 -17.67 6.15 -13.81
CA ILE A 399 -16.57 5.82 -14.69
C ILE A 399 -16.37 4.30 -14.78
N GLN A 400 -16.32 3.79 -15.99
CA GLN A 400 -15.85 2.45 -16.32
C GLN A 400 -14.60 2.57 -17.18
N ARG A 401 -13.43 2.31 -16.57
CA ARG A 401 -12.13 2.36 -17.27
C ARG A 401 -11.96 1.18 -18.20
N GLU A 402 -11.27 1.40 -19.29
CA GLU A 402 -10.78 0.32 -20.14
C GLU A 402 -9.70 -0.50 -19.41
N PRO A 403 -9.57 -1.80 -19.72
CA PRO A 403 -8.54 -2.66 -19.11
C PRO A 403 -7.12 -2.10 -19.25
N GLU A 404 -6.29 -2.32 -18.21
CA GLU A 404 -4.90 -1.81 -18.18
C GLU A 404 -4.06 -2.29 -19.36
N GLU A 405 -4.32 -3.50 -19.86
CA GLU A 405 -3.62 -4.11 -21.01
C GLU A 405 -3.77 -3.32 -22.31
N LYS A 406 -4.79 -2.49 -22.40
CA LYS A 406 -4.97 -1.59 -23.56
C LYS A 406 -4.05 -0.38 -23.51
N GLY A 407 -3.50 -0.03 -22.35
CA GLY A 407 -2.56 1.07 -22.16
C GLY A 407 -3.07 2.45 -22.54
N LEU A 408 -4.39 2.68 -22.45
CA LEU A 408 -5.02 3.88 -23.00
C LEU A 408 -4.94 5.11 -22.07
N ALA A 409 -4.85 4.90 -20.77
CA ALA A 409 -4.94 5.96 -19.76
C ALA A 409 -3.60 6.27 -19.11
N PRO A 410 -3.22 7.57 -18.94
CA PRO A 410 -2.10 7.98 -18.10
C PRO A 410 -2.16 7.41 -16.68
N PHE A 411 -3.36 7.21 -16.13
CA PHE A 411 -3.59 6.56 -14.82
C PHE A 411 -2.81 5.26 -14.65
N ASN A 412 -2.66 4.46 -15.70
CA ASN A 412 -1.96 3.17 -15.64
C ASN A 412 -0.44 3.30 -15.55
N TYR A 413 0.11 4.49 -15.78
CA TYR A 413 1.55 4.73 -15.95
C TYR A 413 2.16 5.73 -14.99
N LEU A 414 1.38 6.67 -14.45
CA LEU A 414 1.89 7.67 -13.51
C LEU A 414 2.57 6.99 -12.31
N PRO A 415 3.73 7.50 -11.85
CA PRO A 415 4.46 6.94 -10.70
C PRO A 415 3.61 6.86 -9.43
N ASP A 416 2.75 7.86 -9.23
CA ASP A 416 1.69 7.82 -8.24
C ASP A 416 0.37 8.28 -8.89
N ASN A 417 -0.63 7.43 -8.85
CA ASN A 417 -1.96 7.64 -9.41
C ASN A 417 -3.06 7.64 -8.33
N ARG A 418 -2.67 7.74 -7.05
CA ARG A 418 -3.60 7.71 -5.93
C ARG A 418 -3.82 9.11 -5.40
N MET A 419 -5.00 9.66 -5.67
CA MET A 419 -5.43 10.94 -5.13
C MET A 419 -5.29 10.95 -3.60
N TRP A 420 -4.62 11.96 -3.04
CA TRP A 420 -4.50 12.12 -1.60
C TRP A 420 -5.75 12.82 -1.07
N ALA A 421 -6.71 12.02 -0.59
CA ALA A 421 -7.96 12.55 -0.05
C ALA A 421 -7.76 13.25 1.31
N PRO A 422 -8.58 14.27 1.65
CA PRO A 422 -8.50 14.93 2.95
C PRO A 422 -8.94 14.03 4.11
N ASN A 423 -9.74 13.03 3.84
CA ASN A 423 -10.17 11.96 4.76
C ASN A 423 -10.75 10.79 3.95
N ASP A 424 -11.01 9.66 4.60
CA ASP A 424 -11.50 8.47 3.94
C ASP A 424 -12.89 8.67 3.30
N ALA A 425 -13.80 9.35 3.99
CA ALA A 425 -15.15 9.58 3.51
C ALA A 425 -15.23 10.44 2.23
N ALA A 426 -14.25 11.35 2.03
CA ALA A 426 -14.20 12.20 0.84
C ALA A 426 -14.02 11.42 -0.46
N ASN A 427 -13.53 10.17 -0.39
CA ASN A 427 -13.37 9.33 -1.56
C ASN A 427 -14.69 8.90 -2.20
N ASN A 428 -15.74 8.69 -1.41
CA ASN A 428 -17.06 8.26 -1.91
C ASN A 428 -16.99 7.02 -2.81
N TYR A 429 -16.25 5.99 -2.40
CA TYR A 429 -16.01 4.80 -3.23
C TYR A 429 -17.29 4.08 -3.65
N SER A 430 -18.30 4.01 -2.76
CA SER A 430 -19.59 3.40 -3.09
C SER A 430 -20.23 4.02 -4.33
N LYS A 431 -20.12 5.35 -4.48
CA LYS A 431 -20.68 6.06 -5.64
C LYS A 431 -19.92 5.80 -6.95
N GLU A 432 -18.69 5.29 -6.90
CA GLU A 432 -17.90 5.00 -8.10
C GLU A 432 -18.27 3.65 -8.76
N TYR A 433 -18.94 2.75 -8.04
CA TYR A 433 -19.27 1.44 -8.56
C TYR A 433 -20.50 1.45 -9.46
N THR A 434 -20.42 0.68 -10.55
CA THR A 434 -21.49 0.54 -11.55
C THR A 434 -22.40 -0.67 -11.32
N VAL A 435 -21.94 -1.66 -10.53
CA VAL A 435 -22.69 -2.86 -10.18
C VAL A 435 -23.50 -2.59 -8.91
N PRO A 436 -24.86 -2.65 -8.96
CA PRO A 436 -25.70 -2.23 -7.81
C PRO A 436 -25.42 -2.97 -6.50
N LEU A 437 -25.16 -4.29 -6.55
CA LEU A 437 -24.80 -5.06 -5.37
C LEU A 437 -23.47 -4.60 -4.77
N LEU A 438 -22.48 -4.28 -5.61
CA LEU A 438 -21.21 -3.77 -5.16
C LEU A 438 -21.32 -2.37 -4.59
N GLN A 439 -22.14 -1.50 -5.21
CA GLN A 439 -22.42 -0.16 -4.73
C GLN A 439 -23.07 -0.19 -3.34
N LYS A 440 -24.08 -1.06 -3.15
CA LYS A 440 -24.73 -1.29 -1.85
C LYS A 440 -23.72 -1.76 -0.81
N LEU A 441 -22.96 -2.81 -1.10
CA LEU A 441 -21.99 -3.39 -0.17
C LEU A 441 -20.90 -2.37 0.23
N ALA A 442 -20.37 -1.61 -0.72
CA ALA A 442 -19.42 -0.56 -0.42
C ALA A 442 -20.00 0.53 0.49
N GLY A 443 -21.24 0.94 0.26
CA GLY A 443 -21.94 1.90 1.12
C GLY A 443 -22.20 1.37 2.54
N ASP A 444 -22.57 0.10 2.66
CA ASP A 444 -22.74 -0.57 3.97
C ASP A 444 -21.40 -0.63 4.74
N LEU A 445 -20.29 -0.92 4.03
CA LEU A 445 -18.94 -0.91 4.60
C LEU A 445 -18.50 0.50 5.00
N GLU A 446 -18.69 1.52 4.15
CA GLU A 446 -18.39 2.92 4.47
C GLU A 446 -19.15 3.37 5.73
N LYS A 447 -20.44 3.06 5.81
CA LYS A 447 -21.27 3.36 6.98
C LYS A 447 -20.73 2.66 8.23
N MET A 448 -20.50 1.36 8.15
CA MET A 448 -20.01 0.58 9.29
C MET A 448 -18.68 1.11 9.83
N HIS A 449 -17.74 1.43 8.94
CA HIS A 449 -16.45 2.01 9.35
C HIS A 449 -16.60 3.41 9.96
N SER A 450 -17.55 4.22 9.49
CA SER A 450 -17.80 5.56 10.04
C SER A 450 -18.45 5.53 11.44
N GLU A 451 -19.16 4.45 11.77
CA GLU A 451 -19.86 4.26 13.04
C GLU A 451 -19.04 3.44 14.05
N THR A 452 -17.88 2.92 13.66
CA THR A 452 -17.07 2.00 14.47
C THR A 452 -15.73 2.65 14.83
N LYS A 453 -15.26 2.41 16.06
CA LYS A 453 -13.94 2.84 16.51
C LYS A 453 -12.84 2.10 15.79
N HIS A 454 -11.68 2.77 15.64
CA HIS A 454 -10.49 2.19 15.03
C HIS A 454 -9.29 2.26 15.98
N TYR A 455 -8.59 1.14 16.08
CA TYR A 455 -7.35 1.02 16.83
C TYR A 455 -6.17 1.43 15.95
N VAL A 456 -5.46 2.45 16.36
CA VAL A 456 -4.24 2.88 15.68
C VAL A 456 -3.07 2.04 16.19
N ASN A 457 -2.53 1.19 15.33
CA ASN A 457 -1.41 0.33 15.69
C ASN A 457 -0.16 1.18 16.00
N PRO A 458 0.34 1.18 17.26
CA PRO A 458 1.41 2.07 17.69
C PRO A 458 2.73 1.81 16.93
N VAL A 459 2.92 0.63 16.40
CA VAL A 459 4.15 0.25 15.69
C VAL A 459 4.34 1.04 14.38
N PHE A 460 3.28 1.65 13.84
CA PHE A 460 3.40 2.49 12.63
C PHE A 460 4.14 3.81 12.87
N SER A 461 4.28 4.23 14.14
CA SER A 461 4.96 5.49 14.50
C SER A 461 6.40 5.30 14.98
N VAL A 462 6.90 4.07 15.06
CA VAL A 462 8.22 3.77 15.59
C VAL A 462 9.04 2.90 14.64
N PHE A 463 10.37 2.98 14.77
CA PHE A 463 11.33 2.22 13.99
C PHE A 463 12.07 1.22 14.89
N SER A 464 12.23 -0.01 14.42
CA SER A 464 13.11 -1.03 14.98
C SER A 464 14.05 -1.54 13.91
N GLU A 465 15.35 -1.47 14.15
CA GLU A 465 16.36 -1.93 13.18
C GLU A 465 16.31 -3.44 12.99
N THR A 466 16.16 -4.20 14.08
CA THR A 466 16.05 -5.66 14.03
C THR A 466 14.78 -6.08 13.28
N ARG A 467 13.66 -5.37 13.50
CA ARG A 467 12.44 -5.60 12.74
C ARG A 467 12.64 -5.35 11.26
N ALA A 468 13.24 -4.22 10.88
CA ALA A 468 13.52 -3.88 9.50
C ALA A 468 14.36 -4.94 8.76
N ILE A 469 15.24 -5.66 9.49
CA ILE A 469 16.14 -6.67 8.91
C ILE A 469 15.52 -8.07 8.94
N LYS A 470 14.84 -8.45 10.01
CA LYS A 470 14.43 -9.84 10.29
C LYS A 470 12.93 -10.12 10.16
N ASP A 471 12.08 -9.08 10.10
CA ASP A 471 10.63 -9.25 10.19
C ASP A 471 10.08 -10.23 9.14
N SER A 472 10.51 -10.12 7.90
CA SER A 472 10.08 -10.99 6.81
C SER A 472 10.40 -12.47 7.06
N GLU A 473 11.62 -12.78 7.54
CA GLU A 473 12.04 -14.15 7.86
C GLU A 473 11.26 -14.70 9.06
N LEU A 474 11.17 -13.91 10.12
CA LEU A 474 10.50 -14.27 11.37
C LEU A 474 8.98 -14.44 11.17
N TYR A 475 8.38 -13.57 10.38
CA TYR A 475 6.98 -13.68 10.00
C TYR A 475 6.72 -14.97 9.20
N LYS A 476 7.56 -15.25 8.18
CA LYS A 476 7.46 -16.47 7.39
C LYS A 476 7.58 -17.73 8.25
N TYR A 477 8.48 -17.71 9.23
CA TYR A 477 8.61 -18.81 10.18
C TYR A 477 7.31 -19.04 10.96
N LEU A 478 6.78 -18.01 11.65
CA LEU A 478 5.54 -18.11 12.42
C LEU A 478 4.37 -18.54 11.55
N TYR A 479 4.26 -17.94 10.38
CA TYR A 479 3.19 -18.25 9.44
C TYR A 479 3.22 -19.72 9.00
N THR A 480 4.40 -20.24 8.66
CA THR A 480 4.58 -21.65 8.27
C THR A 480 4.19 -22.59 9.41
N GLU A 481 4.62 -22.31 10.63
CA GLU A 481 4.32 -23.16 11.78
C GLU A 481 2.83 -23.13 12.14
N GLN A 482 2.19 -21.95 12.09
CA GLN A 482 0.76 -21.80 12.32
C GLN A 482 -0.08 -22.49 11.23
N THR A 483 0.36 -22.44 9.98
CA THR A 483 -0.29 -23.17 8.86
C THR A 483 -0.26 -24.68 9.08
N LYS A 484 0.87 -25.24 9.55
CA LYS A 484 0.96 -26.66 9.92
C LYS A 484 -0.01 -27.04 11.05
N MET A 485 -0.22 -26.11 12.00
CA MET A 485 -1.20 -26.32 13.07
C MET A 485 -2.63 -26.35 12.53
N ILE A 486 -2.97 -25.48 11.57
CA ILE A 486 -4.29 -25.49 10.92
C ILE A 486 -4.49 -26.80 10.15
N PHE A 487 -3.48 -27.30 9.45
CA PHE A 487 -3.55 -28.57 8.72
C PHE A 487 -3.58 -29.82 9.62
N GLY A 488 -3.31 -29.67 10.93
CA GLY A 488 -3.18 -30.79 11.85
C GLY A 488 -1.86 -31.57 11.71
N GLU A 489 -0.89 -31.04 10.95
CA GLU A 489 0.46 -31.60 10.83
C GLU A 489 1.29 -31.34 12.09
N LYS A 490 0.92 -30.34 12.88
CA LYS A 490 1.52 -29.96 14.14
C LYS A 490 0.42 -29.69 15.18
N PRO A 491 0.55 -30.15 16.43
CA PRO A 491 -0.45 -29.85 17.43
C PRO A 491 -0.35 -28.39 17.89
N VAL A 492 -1.49 -27.76 18.19
CA VAL A 492 -1.52 -26.38 18.72
C VAL A 492 -0.84 -26.27 20.09
N SER A 493 -0.69 -27.39 20.82
CA SER A 493 0.11 -27.45 22.06
C SER A 493 1.58 -27.06 21.88
N ASP A 494 2.12 -27.11 20.66
CA ASP A 494 3.48 -26.66 20.34
C ASP A 494 3.61 -25.13 20.22
N TRP A 495 2.53 -24.37 20.47
CA TRP A 495 2.51 -22.92 20.37
C TRP A 495 3.62 -22.23 21.16
N ASP A 496 3.76 -22.57 22.43
CA ASP A 496 4.74 -21.93 23.31
C ASP A 496 6.20 -22.22 22.87
N LYS A 497 6.43 -23.41 22.32
CA LYS A 497 7.71 -23.78 21.71
C LYS A 497 7.99 -22.94 20.47
N MET A 498 7.00 -22.76 19.58
CA MET A 498 7.11 -21.92 18.38
C MET A 498 7.42 -20.47 18.76
N VAL A 499 6.72 -19.89 19.72
CA VAL A 499 6.95 -18.52 20.20
C VAL A 499 8.34 -18.37 20.80
N LYS A 500 8.82 -19.35 21.58
CA LYS A 500 10.17 -19.35 22.13
C LYS A 500 11.24 -19.36 21.02
N GLU A 501 11.11 -20.24 20.02
CA GLU A 501 12.03 -20.31 18.90
C GLU A 501 12.06 -19.00 18.08
N TRP A 502 10.90 -18.37 17.88
CA TRP A 502 10.79 -17.06 17.26
C TRP A 502 11.52 -15.98 18.09
N SER A 503 11.33 -15.97 19.40
CA SER A 503 11.99 -15.03 20.31
C SER A 503 13.51 -15.15 20.23
N GLU A 504 14.05 -16.37 20.25
CA GLU A 504 15.48 -16.68 20.16
C GLU A 504 16.11 -16.28 18.81
N LYS A 505 15.33 -16.34 17.72
CA LYS A 505 15.77 -15.94 16.37
C LYS A 505 15.87 -14.41 16.19
N GLY A 506 15.37 -13.62 17.12
CA GLY A 506 15.41 -12.15 17.10
C GLY A 506 14.10 -11.46 17.45
N GLY A 507 13.03 -12.20 17.65
CA GLY A 507 11.72 -11.65 18.02
C GLY A 507 11.75 -10.89 19.34
N GLU A 508 12.53 -11.37 20.34
CA GLU A 508 12.71 -10.67 21.62
C GLU A 508 13.37 -9.31 21.45
N GLN A 509 14.38 -9.23 20.58
CA GLN A 509 15.05 -7.97 20.28
C GLN A 509 14.09 -6.98 19.59
N ILE A 510 13.22 -7.46 18.69
CA ILE A 510 12.18 -6.62 18.06
C ILE A 510 11.22 -6.07 19.12
N ILE A 511 10.74 -6.90 20.05
CA ILE A 511 9.86 -6.45 21.13
C ILE A 511 10.54 -5.37 21.96
N LYS A 512 11.78 -5.58 22.34
CA LYS A 512 12.56 -4.61 23.12
C LYS A 512 12.68 -3.26 22.38
N GLU A 513 13.18 -3.28 21.14
CA GLU A 513 13.40 -2.06 20.35
C GLU A 513 12.10 -1.28 20.11
N VAL A 514 11.01 -1.98 19.78
CA VAL A 514 9.69 -1.35 19.55
C VAL A 514 9.20 -0.68 20.85
N ASN A 515 9.27 -1.36 22.00
CA ASN A 515 8.78 -0.78 23.25
C ASN A 515 9.66 0.37 23.77
N GLU A 516 10.98 0.32 23.56
CA GLU A 516 11.88 1.43 23.83
C GLU A 516 11.52 2.66 22.97
N ALA A 517 11.34 2.46 21.66
CA ALA A 517 10.97 3.53 20.74
C ALA A 517 9.57 4.10 21.04
N LEU A 518 8.60 3.27 21.45
CA LEU A 518 7.27 3.72 21.89
C LEU A 518 7.37 4.60 23.14
N LYS A 519 8.21 4.23 24.11
CA LYS A 519 8.45 5.01 25.32
C LYS A 519 9.09 6.36 24.99
N GLU A 520 10.10 6.38 24.14
CA GLU A 520 10.80 7.59 23.71
C GLU A 520 9.90 8.54 22.91
N SER A 521 9.03 8.00 22.06
CA SER A 521 8.11 8.82 21.24
C SER A 521 6.96 9.44 22.06
N GLY A 522 6.78 9.04 23.32
CA GLY A 522 5.62 9.43 24.13
C GLY A 522 4.29 8.88 23.61
N ALA A 523 4.31 7.96 22.64
CA ALA A 523 3.13 7.32 22.10
C ALA A 523 2.50 6.42 23.18
N THR A 524 1.47 6.92 23.83
CA THR A 524 0.65 6.12 24.76
C THR A 524 -0.41 5.40 23.96
N ALA A 525 -0.37 4.07 23.95
CA ALA A 525 -1.47 3.27 23.39
C ALA A 525 -2.49 2.92 24.50
N PRO A 526 -3.70 2.44 24.13
CA PRO A 526 -4.22 2.26 22.79
C PRO A 526 -4.89 3.54 22.28
N LEU A 527 -4.55 3.92 21.07
CA LEU A 527 -5.17 5.05 20.42
C LEU A 527 -6.43 4.56 19.69
N TRP A 528 -7.55 4.54 20.36
CA TRP A 528 -8.85 4.36 19.73
C TRP A 528 -9.34 5.72 19.21
N LYS A 529 -9.56 5.82 17.91
CA LYS A 529 -10.14 6.97 17.24
C LYS A 529 -11.64 6.78 17.02
#